data_f256b08d6472a003c2ee02288bd9479a
#
_entry.id   f256b08d6472a003c2ee02288bd9479a
#
_cell.length_a   1.000
_cell.length_b   1.000
_cell.length_c   1.000
_cell.angle_alpha   90.00
_cell.angle_beta   90.00
_cell.angle_gamma   90.00
#
_symmetry.space_group_name_H-M   'P 1'
#
loop_
_entity.id
_entity.type
_entity.pdbx_description
1 polymer ?
#
loop_
_entity_poly.entity_id
_entity_poly.type
_entity_poly.pdbx_seq_one_letter_code
_entity_poly.pdbx_strand_id
1 'polypeptide(L)'
;MNTLLTFVSINSENMKKKKNIAIVAHDNRKKDIIEWVNFNWQELIHHDLICTGTTGKMVEEALIEKCRENDEVPPTVTRLKSGPLGGDQQLGALIVEGSVDILIFFWDPMQPQPHDVDVKALLRITVLYNIPTASNRSTADFIVSSSLFHEKYDPILKDYTSYMKRDVDMN
;
A
#
# COMPACT_ATOMS: atom_id res chain seq x y z
N MET A 1 -16.18 -19.73 -46.05
CA MET A 1 -15.88 -18.30 -45.70
C MET A 1 -16.49 -18.04 -44.33
N ASN A 2 -15.76 -17.47 -43.45
CA ASN A 2 -16.05 -17.16 -42.02
C ASN A 2 -15.63 -18.19 -40.96
N THR A 3 -14.31 -18.30 -40.78
CA THR A 3 -13.73 -18.93 -39.58
C THR A 3 -12.56 -18.07 -39.10
N LEU A 4 -12.82 -16.81 -38.71
CA LEU A 4 -11.75 -15.88 -38.28
C LEU A 4 -12.21 -14.82 -37.25
N LEU A 5 -13.27 -15.07 -36.47
CA LEU A 5 -13.77 -14.10 -35.50
C LEU A 5 -13.99 -14.64 -34.07
N THR A 6 -13.26 -15.69 -33.65
CA THR A 6 -13.46 -16.30 -32.33
C THR A 6 -12.19 -16.32 -31.48
N PHE A 7 -11.14 -15.54 -31.81
CA PHE A 7 -9.86 -15.60 -31.05
C PHE A 7 -9.48 -14.30 -30.33
N VAL A 8 -10.33 -13.29 -30.23
CA VAL A 8 -9.96 -11.98 -29.62
C VAL A 8 -10.68 -11.69 -28.29
N SER A 9 -11.57 -12.56 -27.81
CA SER A 9 -12.35 -12.26 -26.58
C SER A 9 -11.96 -13.03 -25.32
N ILE A 10 -10.83 -13.73 -25.27
CA ILE A 10 -10.47 -14.56 -24.08
C ILE A 10 -9.39 -13.91 -23.20
N ASN A 11 -8.79 -12.79 -23.56
CA ASN A 11 -7.67 -12.21 -22.82
C ASN A 11 -7.98 -10.97 -21.96
N SER A 12 -9.23 -10.56 -21.78
CA SER A 12 -9.54 -9.36 -20.96
C SER A 12 -10.06 -9.63 -19.53
N GLU A 13 -10.32 -10.90 -19.17
CA GLU A 13 -10.96 -11.22 -17.88
C GLU A 13 -10.00 -11.64 -16.74
N ASN A 14 -8.69 -11.76 -17.00
CA ASN A 14 -7.74 -12.21 -15.97
C ASN A 14 -6.55 -11.26 -15.72
N MET A 15 -6.65 -9.98 -16.08
CA MET A 15 -5.65 -9.02 -15.61
C MET A 15 -5.94 -8.66 -14.16
N LYS A 16 -5.14 -9.19 -13.22
CA LYS A 16 -5.11 -8.75 -11.82
C LYS A 16 -5.13 -7.22 -11.79
N LYS A 17 -6.09 -6.64 -11.08
CA LYS A 17 -6.17 -5.17 -11.06
C LYS A 17 -4.96 -4.60 -10.34
N LYS A 18 -4.17 -3.79 -11.02
CA LYS A 18 -3.03 -3.10 -10.46
C LYS A 18 -3.48 -2.20 -9.29
N LYS A 19 -2.82 -2.29 -8.15
CA LYS A 19 -3.08 -1.52 -6.95
C LYS A 19 -1.88 -0.64 -6.60
N ASN A 20 -2.14 0.43 -5.86
CA ASN A 20 -1.12 1.25 -5.20
C ASN A 20 -0.97 0.77 -3.75
N ILE A 21 0.13 0.08 -3.46
CA ILE A 21 0.39 -0.51 -2.15
C ILE A 21 1.46 0.32 -1.44
N ALA A 22 1.08 0.93 -0.31
CA ALA A 22 2.04 1.62 0.54
C ALA A 22 2.76 0.61 1.46
N ILE A 23 4.10 0.68 1.50
CA ILE A 23 4.95 -0.19 2.33
C ILE A 23 5.83 0.68 3.22
N VAL A 24 5.63 0.57 4.52
CA VAL A 24 6.30 1.34 5.57
C VAL A 24 6.82 0.41 6.65
N ALA A 25 7.97 0.73 7.23
CA ALA A 25 8.48 0.02 8.40
C ALA A 25 9.31 0.95 9.29
N HIS A 26 9.17 0.81 10.61
CA HIS A 26 10.11 1.38 11.57
C HIS A 26 11.49 0.72 11.46
N ASP A 27 12.53 1.37 11.94
CA ASP A 27 13.91 0.92 11.77
C ASP A 27 14.13 -0.53 12.25
N ASN A 28 13.62 -0.88 13.43
CA ASN A 28 13.72 -2.24 13.97
C ASN A 28 12.88 -3.29 13.21
N ARG A 29 11.99 -2.86 12.32
CA ARG A 29 11.11 -3.73 11.52
C ARG A 29 11.51 -3.82 10.06
N LYS A 30 12.57 -3.12 9.65
CA LYS A 30 13.02 -3.13 8.25
C LYS A 30 13.45 -4.50 7.78
N LYS A 31 14.12 -5.28 8.63
CA LYS A 31 14.48 -6.65 8.30
C LYS A 31 13.24 -7.52 8.07
N ASP A 32 12.25 -7.40 8.95
CA ASP A 32 11.02 -8.19 8.87
C ASP A 32 10.21 -7.85 7.61
N ILE A 33 10.12 -6.55 7.24
CA ILE A 33 9.39 -6.14 6.04
C ILE A 33 10.10 -6.60 4.76
N ILE A 34 11.43 -6.56 4.71
CA ILE A 34 12.18 -7.02 3.53
C ILE A 34 12.09 -8.55 3.38
N GLU A 35 12.11 -9.29 4.48
CA GLU A 35 11.86 -10.73 4.44
C GLU A 35 10.44 -11.02 3.90
N TRP A 36 9.44 -10.24 4.34
CA TRP A 36 8.07 -10.34 3.85
C TRP A 36 7.95 -9.98 2.37
N VAL A 37 8.62 -8.93 1.91
CA VAL A 37 8.68 -8.50 0.50
C VAL A 37 9.32 -9.61 -0.36
N ASN A 38 10.43 -10.18 0.08
CA ASN A 38 11.10 -11.27 -0.63
C ASN A 38 10.23 -12.53 -0.73
N PHE A 39 9.42 -12.81 0.27
CA PHE A 39 8.50 -13.95 0.24
C PHE A 39 7.32 -13.71 -0.72
N ASN A 40 6.80 -12.49 -0.78
CA ASN A 40 5.62 -12.11 -1.56
C ASN A 40 5.96 -11.41 -2.88
N TRP A 41 7.21 -11.47 -3.34
CA TRP A 41 7.69 -10.70 -4.49
C TRP A 41 6.86 -10.92 -5.76
N GLN A 42 6.43 -12.16 -6.02
CA GLN A 42 5.64 -12.52 -7.21
C GLN A 42 4.28 -11.82 -7.27
N GLU A 43 3.68 -11.55 -6.12
CA GLU A 43 2.44 -10.76 -6.05
C GLU A 43 2.74 -9.27 -6.18
N LEU A 44 3.78 -8.78 -5.50
CA LEU A 44 4.09 -7.36 -5.42
C LEU A 44 4.53 -6.76 -6.75
N ILE A 45 5.18 -7.51 -7.64
CA ILE A 45 5.65 -7.01 -8.94
C ILE A 45 4.50 -6.59 -9.87
N HIS A 46 3.28 -7.02 -9.62
CA HIS A 46 2.10 -6.65 -10.40
C HIS A 46 1.43 -5.34 -9.97
N HIS A 47 1.99 -4.64 -8.97
CA HIS A 47 1.42 -3.46 -8.34
C HIS A 47 2.38 -2.27 -8.37
N ASP A 48 1.88 -1.05 -8.17
CA ASP A 48 2.71 0.12 -7.90
C ASP A 48 2.95 0.23 -6.40
N LEU A 49 4.21 0.43 -6.02
CA LEU A 49 4.61 0.48 -4.62
C LEU A 49 4.94 1.92 -4.21
N ILE A 50 4.47 2.34 -3.04
CA ILE A 50 4.73 3.65 -2.45
C ILE A 50 5.39 3.41 -1.09
N CYS A 51 6.63 3.85 -0.93
CA CYS A 51 7.41 3.49 0.25
C CYS A 51 8.06 4.72 0.89
N THR A 52 8.16 4.74 2.22
CA THR A 52 8.84 5.82 2.94
C THR A 52 10.34 5.59 3.04
N GLY A 53 11.12 6.67 2.89
CA GLY A 53 12.54 6.77 3.21
C GLY A 53 13.42 5.60 2.78
N THR A 54 14.18 5.07 3.73
CA THR A 54 15.11 3.96 3.52
C THR A 54 14.41 2.63 3.29
N THR A 55 13.17 2.45 3.78
CA THR A 55 12.35 1.27 3.46
C THR A 55 12.14 1.16 1.96
N GLY A 56 11.82 2.27 1.29
CA GLY A 56 11.63 2.29 -0.16
C GLY A 56 12.86 1.86 -0.95
N LYS A 57 14.04 2.34 -0.55
CA LYS A 57 15.31 1.92 -1.17
C LYS A 57 15.52 0.40 -1.03
N MET A 58 15.32 -0.15 0.17
CA MET A 58 15.51 -1.57 0.45
C MET A 58 14.50 -2.46 -0.29
N VAL A 59 13.24 -2.04 -0.37
CA VAL A 59 12.17 -2.74 -1.12
C VAL A 59 12.50 -2.76 -2.61
N GLU A 60 12.90 -1.63 -3.18
CA GLU A 60 13.28 -1.52 -4.57
C GLU A 60 14.46 -2.42 -4.92
N GLU A 61 15.54 -2.39 -4.11
CA GLU A 61 16.72 -3.24 -4.29
C GLU A 61 16.37 -4.74 -4.22
N ALA A 62 15.56 -5.14 -3.23
CA ALA A 62 15.12 -6.53 -3.07
C ALA A 62 14.30 -7.03 -4.26
N LEU A 63 13.36 -6.22 -4.76
CA LEU A 63 12.53 -6.61 -5.90
C LEU A 63 13.29 -6.60 -7.22
N ILE A 64 14.23 -5.68 -7.43
CA ILE A 64 15.13 -5.69 -8.60
C ILE A 64 15.96 -6.98 -8.61
N GLU A 65 16.50 -7.40 -7.45
CA GLU A 65 17.27 -8.64 -7.35
C GLU A 65 16.41 -9.86 -7.69
N LYS A 66 15.20 -9.96 -7.10
CA LYS A 66 14.25 -11.04 -7.37
C LYS A 66 13.83 -11.11 -8.84
N CYS A 67 13.52 -9.98 -9.43
CA CYS A 67 13.13 -9.91 -10.84
C CYS A 67 14.28 -10.33 -11.77
N ARG A 68 15.51 -9.89 -11.47
CA ARG A 68 16.70 -10.27 -12.24
C ARG A 68 16.97 -11.78 -12.17
N GLU A 69 16.79 -12.42 -10.99
CA GLU A 69 16.96 -13.86 -10.81
C GLU A 69 15.92 -14.70 -11.58
N ASN A 70 14.77 -14.13 -11.88
CA ASN A 70 13.62 -14.84 -12.45
C ASN A 70 13.20 -14.34 -13.84
N ASP A 71 13.99 -13.46 -14.47
CA ASP A 71 13.72 -12.85 -15.79
C ASP A 71 12.37 -12.08 -15.83
N GLU A 72 12.06 -11.40 -14.73
CA GLU A 72 10.84 -10.59 -14.57
C GLU A 72 11.17 -9.09 -14.56
N VAL A 73 10.12 -8.26 -14.78
CA VAL A 73 10.25 -6.79 -14.77
C VAL A 73 9.93 -6.26 -13.38
N PRO A 74 10.84 -5.47 -12.77
CA PRO A 74 10.57 -4.90 -11.45
C PRO A 74 9.42 -3.90 -11.47
N PRO A 75 8.66 -3.78 -10.38
CA PRO A 75 7.55 -2.85 -10.27
C PRO A 75 8.05 -1.40 -10.12
N THR A 76 7.15 -0.44 -10.33
CA THR A 76 7.43 0.96 -9.99
C THR A 76 7.44 1.13 -8.47
N VAL A 77 8.50 1.70 -7.92
CA VAL A 77 8.60 2.06 -6.50
C VAL A 77 8.72 3.57 -6.36
N THR A 78 7.67 4.22 -5.88
CA THR A 78 7.67 5.65 -5.54
C THR A 78 8.22 5.82 -4.13
N ARG A 79 9.34 6.54 -3.99
CA ARG A 79 9.98 6.79 -2.70
C ARG A 79 9.58 8.16 -2.14
N LEU A 80 8.90 8.14 -0.99
CA LEU A 80 8.59 9.32 -0.19
C LEU A 80 9.78 9.67 0.72
N LYS A 81 9.66 10.78 1.46
CA LYS A 81 10.60 11.09 2.54
C LYS A 81 10.52 10.03 3.65
N SER A 82 11.51 9.98 4.54
CA SER A 82 11.42 9.19 5.77
C SER A 82 10.35 9.74 6.70
N GLY A 83 9.77 8.91 7.58
CA GLY A 83 8.73 9.30 8.52
C GLY A 83 9.05 10.60 9.27
N PRO A 84 10.19 10.68 10.01
CA PRO A 84 10.61 11.88 10.76
C PRO A 84 10.81 13.13 9.89
N LEU A 85 10.96 12.99 8.59
CA LEU A 85 11.13 14.10 7.65
C LEU A 85 9.87 14.41 6.83
N GLY A 86 8.70 13.95 7.28
CA GLY A 86 7.42 14.23 6.65
C GLY A 86 6.93 13.16 5.68
N GLY A 87 7.52 11.96 5.68
CA GLY A 87 7.06 10.83 4.87
C GLY A 87 5.65 10.38 5.22
N ASP A 88 5.32 10.39 6.51
CA ASP A 88 3.99 10.00 7.01
C ASP A 88 2.92 11.00 6.56
N GLN A 89 3.23 12.31 6.54
CA GLN A 89 2.35 13.35 6.02
C GLN A 89 2.15 13.23 4.52
N GLN A 90 3.21 12.95 3.75
CA GLN A 90 3.10 12.70 2.31
C GLN A 90 2.20 11.49 2.03
N LEU A 91 2.39 10.39 2.77
CA LEU A 91 1.57 9.19 2.64
C LEU A 91 0.11 9.47 3.05
N GLY A 92 -0.10 10.20 4.13
CA GLY A 92 -1.43 10.62 4.57
C GLY A 92 -2.17 11.45 3.51
N ALA A 93 -1.47 12.37 2.83
CA ALA A 93 -2.03 13.13 1.72
C ALA A 93 -2.46 12.22 0.55
N LEU A 94 -1.60 11.28 0.14
CA LEU A 94 -1.91 10.31 -0.93
C LEU A 94 -3.12 9.43 -0.59
N ILE A 95 -3.28 9.06 0.68
CA ILE A 95 -4.47 8.33 1.15
C ILE A 95 -5.73 9.19 1.00
N VAL A 96 -5.67 10.44 1.43
CA VAL A 96 -6.80 11.39 1.34
C VAL A 96 -7.20 11.64 -0.11
N GLU A 97 -6.24 11.66 -1.03
CA GLU A 97 -6.45 11.82 -2.47
C GLU A 97 -6.94 10.52 -3.17
N GLY A 98 -7.05 9.40 -2.44
CA GLY A 98 -7.45 8.11 -3.01
C GLY A 98 -6.39 7.44 -3.87
N SER A 99 -5.12 7.82 -3.69
CA SER A 99 -3.97 7.29 -4.43
C SER A 99 -3.30 6.09 -3.76
N VAL A 100 -3.87 5.53 -2.70
CA VAL A 100 -3.39 4.36 -1.97
C VAL A 100 -4.54 3.39 -1.77
N ASP A 101 -4.39 2.15 -2.22
CA ASP A 101 -5.40 1.10 -2.06
C ASP A 101 -5.18 0.25 -0.79
N ILE A 102 -3.94 0.04 -0.37
CA ILE A 102 -3.55 -0.81 0.77
C ILE A 102 -2.35 -0.18 1.48
N LEU A 103 -2.35 -0.23 2.81
CA LEU A 103 -1.19 0.12 3.64
C LEU A 103 -0.64 -1.11 4.36
N ILE A 104 0.63 -1.43 4.15
CA ILE A 104 1.41 -2.40 4.90
C ILE A 104 2.43 -1.63 5.73
N PHE A 105 2.19 -1.54 7.03
CA PHE A 105 3.03 -0.78 7.95
C PHE A 105 3.54 -1.68 9.09
N PHE A 106 4.78 -2.15 9.00
CA PHE A 106 5.38 -2.91 10.11
C PHE A 106 5.82 -1.95 11.22
N TRP A 107 4.87 -1.68 12.09
CA TRP A 107 5.05 -0.78 13.23
C TRP A 107 5.79 -1.47 14.38
N ASP A 108 6.72 -0.75 15.02
CA ASP A 108 7.34 -1.17 16.28
C ASP A 108 6.67 -0.45 17.46
N PRO A 109 5.85 -1.14 18.26
CA PRO A 109 5.15 -0.54 19.39
C PRO A 109 6.04 -0.33 20.63
N MET A 110 7.25 -0.90 20.64
CA MET A 110 8.14 -0.90 21.81
C MET A 110 9.17 0.23 21.78
N GLN A 111 9.44 0.80 20.61
CA GLN A 111 10.40 1.88 20.45
C GLN A 111 9.69 3.22 20.23
N PRO A 112 9.81 4.17 21.19
CA PRO A 112 9.33 5.53 20.99
C PRO A 112 9.98 6.16 19.76
N GLN A 113 9.16 6.79 18.92
CA GLN A 113 9.62 7.50 17.73
C GLN A 113 9.37 9.00 17.90
N PRO A 114 10.25 9.88 17.40
CA PRO A 114 10.03 11.33 17.48
C PRO A 114 8.78 11.77 16.74
N HIS A 115 8.22 10.93 15.88
CA HIS A 115 7.02 11.15 15.06
C HIS A 115 5.83 10.22 15.40
N ASP A 116 5.75 9.69 16.61
CA ASP A 116 4.63 8.82 17.06
C ASP A 116 3.26 9.47 16.85
N VAL A 117 3.18 10.79 16.96
CA VAL A 117 1.94 11.55 16.70
C VAL A 117 1.53 11.43 15.23
N ASP A 118 2.48 11.48 14.31
CA ASP A 118 2.26 11.36 12.86
C ASP A 118 1.84 9.95 12.50
N VAL A 119 2.43 8.92 13.13
CA VAL A 119 2.03 7.52 12.99
C VAL A 119 0.57 7.33 13.42
N LYS A 120 0.17 7.87 14.57
CA LYS A 120 -1.22 7.83 15.03
C LYS A 120 -2.17 8.56 14.08
N ALA A 121 -1.75 9.71 13.55
CA ALA A 121 -2.52 10.47 12.57
C ALA A 121 -2.68 9.67 11.26
N LEU A 122 -1.62 9.03 10.78
CA LEU A 122 -1.65 8.16 9.60
C LEU A 122 -2.63 7.00 9.78
N LEU A 123 -2.53 6.25 10.89
CA LEU A 123 -3.44 5.14 11.19
C LEU A 123 -4.90 5.61 11.32
N ARG A 124 -5.16 6.79 11.90
CA ARG A 124 -6.51 7.38 11.94
C ARG A 124 -7.05 7.66 10.53
N ILE A 125 -6.21 8.16 9.62
CA ILE A 125 -6.60 8.45 8.24
C ILE A 125 -6.96 7.16 7.51
N THR A 126 -6.22 6.07 7.67
CA THR A 126 -6.55 4.79 7.02
C THR A 126 -7.91 4.25 7.45
N VAL A 127 -8.28 4.42 8.73
CA VAL A 127 -9.62 4.05 9.23
C VAL A 127 -10.69 4.97 8.66
N LEU A 128 -10.44 6.29 8.57
CA LEU A 128 -11.38 7.26 8.03
C LEU A 128 -11.71 6.98 6.55
N TYR A 129 -10.71 6.62 5.76
CA TYR A 129 -10.84 6.29 4.35
C TYR A 129 -11.05 4.79 4.08
N ASN A 130 -11.26 3.99 5.13
CA ASN A 130 -11.55 2.56 5.09
C ASN A 130 -10.58 1.75 4.21
N ILE A 131 -9.29 2.07 4.32
CA ILE A 131 -8.23 1.40 3.57
C ILE A 131 -7.76 0.14 4.33
N PRO A 132 -7.67 -1.04 3.68
CA PRO A 132 -7.05 -2.21 4.28
C PRO A 132 -5.65 -1.88 4.80
N THR A 133 -5.44 -2.10 6.09
CA THR A 133 -4.21 -1.70 6.77
C THR A 133 -3.65 -2.85 7.59
N ALA A 134 -2.41 -3.25 7.31
CA ALA A 134 -1.67 -4.20 8.12
C ALA A 134 -0.64 -3.46 8.98
N SER A 135 -0.75 -3.54 10.31
CA SER A 135 0.24 -3.02 11.24
C SER A 135 1.26 -4.06 11.73
N ASN A 136 1.19 -5.29 11.21
CA ASN A 136 2.08 -6.40 11.49
C ASN A 136 2.08 -7.41 10.33
N ARG A 137 3.03 -8.38 10.38
CA ARG A 137 3.21 -9.40 9.35
C ARG A 137 1.97 -10.27 9.14
N SER A 138 1.37 -10.77 10.22
CA SER A 138 0.21 -11.67 10.11
C SER A 138 -0.95 -11.01 9.36
N THR A 139 -1.26 -9.76 9.67
CA THR A 139 -2.31 -9.02 8.94
C THR A 139 -1.93 -8.81 7.47
N ALA A 140 -0.65 -8.54 7.18
CA ALA A 140 -0.16 -8.41 5.80
C ALA A 140 -0.32 -9.72 5.02
N ASP A 141 -0.02 -10.87 5.65
CA ASP A 141 -0.22 -12.20 5.05
C ASP A 141 -1.70 -12.46 4.73
N PHE A 142 -2.61 -12.13 5.64
CA PHE A 142 -4.06 -12.24 5.38
C PHE A 142 -4.53 -11.33 4.25
N ILE A 143 -4.01 -10.10 4.15
CA ILE A 143 -4.37 -9.16 3.07
C ILE A 143 -3.91 -9.72 1.72
N VAL A 144 -2.65 -10.14 1.59
CA VAL A 144 -2.09 -10.61 0.30
C VAL A 144 -2.70 -11.94 -0.13
N SER A 145 -3.14 -12.77 0.82
CA SER A 145 -3.79 -14.07 0.54
C SER A 145 -5.30 -13.96 0.26
N SER A 146 -5.88 -12.79 0.43
CA SER A 146 -7.31 -12.57 0.19
C SER A 146 -7.62 -12.54 -1.31
N SER A 147 -8.75 -13.14 -1.74
CA SER A 147 -9.24 -12.99 -3.11
C SER A 147 -9.45 -11.52 -3.50
N LEU A 148 -9.84 -10.66 -2.55
CA LEU A 148 -10.02 -9.22 -2.76
C LEU A 148 -8.71 -8.49 -3.12
N PHE A 149 -7.56 -9.08 -2.83
CA PHE A 149 -6.27 -8.52 -3.23
C PHE A 149 -6.12 -8.46 -4.75
N HIS A 150 -6.72 -9.39 -5.47
CA HIS A 150 -6.64 -9.50 -6.93
C HIS A 150 -7.84 -8.84 -7.66
N GLU A 151 -8.85 -8.42 -6.92
CA GLU A 151 -10.09 -7.87 -7.48
C GLU A 151 -10.15 -6.35 -7.36
N LYS A 152 -11.08 -5.74 -8.10
CA LYS A 152 -11.48 -4.36 -7.83
C LYS A 152 -12.21 -4.33 -6.50
N TYR A 153 -11.69 -3.56 -5.57
CA TYR A 153 -12.32 -3.31 -4.28
C TYR A 153 -12.51 -1.80 -4.10
N ASP A 154 -13.77 -1.38 -4.03
CA ASP A 154 -14.09 0.02 -3.76
C ASP A 154 -14.54 0.13 -2.28
N PRO A 155 -13.73 0.74 -1.39
CA PRO A 155 -14.05 0.81 0.04
C PRO A 155 -15.33 1.62 0.27
N ILE A 156 -16.21 1.12 1.14
CA ILE A 156 -17.44 1.83 1.53
C ILE A 156 -17.05 2.90 2.55
N LEU A 157 -17.16 4.16 2.14
CA LEU A 157 -16.90 5.30 3.02
C LEU A 157 -18.14 5.67 3.83
N LYS A 158 -17.91 6.05 5.09
CA LYS A 158 -18.98 6.63 5.92
C LYS A 158 -19.35 8.03 5.36
N ASP A 159 -20.65 8.32 5.31
CA ASP A 159 -21.12 9.66 4.96
C ASP A 159 -20.83 10.67 6.09
N TYR A 160 -20.00 11.65 5.81
CA TYR A 160 -19.64 12.75 6.71
C TYR A 160 -20.31 14.09 6.33
N THR A 161 -21.35 14.08 5.48
CA THR A 161 -22.03 15.30 4.99
C THR A 161 -22.57 16.15 6.14
N SER A 162 -23.14 15.51 7.17
CA SER A 162 -23.64 16.21 8.36
C SER A 162 -22.50 16.92 9.15
N TYR A 163 -21.32 16.32 9.19
CA TYR A 163 -20.14 16.94 9.82
C TYR A 163 -19.66 18.16 9.02
N MET A 164 -19.64 18.07 7.68
CA MET A 164 -19.19 19.16 6.81
C MET A 164 -20.17 20.34 6.77
N LYS A 165 -21.47 20.08 6.96
CA LYS A 165 -22.53 21.10 6.93
C LYS A 165 -22.85 21.71 8.30
N ARG A 166 -22.14 21.32 9.37
CA ARG A 166 -22.36 21.90 10.69
C ARG A 166 -22.01 23.39 10.66
N ASP A 167 -22.93 24.22 11.15
CA ASP A 167 -22.65 25.63 11.42
C ASP A 167 -21.64 25.71 12.59
N VAL A 168 -20.58 26.46 12.40
CA VAL A 168 -19.66 26.80 13.49
C VAL A 168 -20.21 28.08 14.10
N ASP A 169 -20.94 27.94 15.22
CA ASP A 169 -21.35 29.10 16.03
C ASP A 169 -20.07 29.82 16.49
N MET A 170 -19.78 30.97 15.87
CA MET A 170 -18.71 31.87 16.28
C MET A 170 -19.24 32.88 17.32
N ASN A 171 -19.74 32.38 18.46
CA ASN A 171 -20.07 33.20 19.64
C ASN A 171 -18.87 33.34 20.56
#